data_b75c507933fa2c6b4b6a7ace97a66f3d
#
_entry.id   b75c507933fa2c6b4b6a7ace97a66f3d
#
_cell.length_a   1.000
_cell.length_b   1.000
_cell.length_c   1.000
_cell.angle_alpha   90.00
_cell.angle_beta   90.00
_cell.angle_gamma   90.00
#
_symmetry.space_group_name_H-M   'P 1'
#
loop_
_entity.id
_entity.type
_entity.pdbx_description
1 polymer ?
#
loop_
_entity_poly.entity_id
_entity_poly.type
_entity_poly.pdbx_seq_one_letter_code
_entity_poly.pdbx_strand_id
1 'polypeptide(L)'
;MKIENIRLFTAAGQIDLSLDNGVCRYEDVVVEFDGGKVAITGGQTPLKTLEIEFKNEFFRDALVLCDAFERGYGEFVWKKPDYSRLMPWYFGAYEDNKTYCFGVKTRPNAMCNWRCDAKRITLIVDLRNGRLPLALNGRRLEACQMVSEVYEGDAFDALCAFCKVMCDDAKLLTGPIYGGNDWYCNYGDSSAEKILRHTRRIVECTPKDGPKPYMVIDDGWQVCARCTGPWYTGNQLFGDMGVLAKQIEEMGAIPGIWIRPLRTVEMLPKEWVLTKQDNYAFLMDPSIPEVLDKVAEDITRIRNWGYKLIKHDFTTGDTFGLWGFEMSNDYVSQKEFADKTKTTAEIIKQLYQTIRDAAGDDVAIIGCNTISHLSAGYFEIQRTGDDTSGVEWARTKKYGINTLAFRMPQHNAFYAADADCVGITRQLDWNINRRWLDVLAKSGTPLFISIGDDAYTDEVKADITEAFKLAVSNDVVSRPVDWMENMIPQVWDSAFGRDTYEW
;
A
#
# COMPACT_ATOMS: atom_id res chain seq x y z
N MET A 1 -5.70 26.82 6.92
CA MET A 1 -5.28 26.73 8.35
C MET A 1 -4.29 27.85 8.67
N LYS A 2 -4.39 28.44 9.88
CA LYS A 2 -3.42 29.43 10.34
C LYS A 2 -2.34 28.73 11.16
N ILE A 3 -1.08 28.88 10.75
CA ILE A 3 0.08 28.36 11.48
C ILE A 3 0.22 29.14 12.79
N GLU A 4 0.33 28.45 13.92
CA GLU A 4 0.54 29.02 15.24
C GLU A 4 1.98 28.87 15.71
N ASN A 5 2.59 27.71 15.44
CA ASN A 5 3.95 27.40 15.88
C ASN A 5 4.69 26.55 14.86
N ILE A 6 5.99 26.74 14.73
CA ILE A 6 6.85 25.94 13.86
C ILE A 6 8.08 25.55 14.67
N ARG A 7 8.36 24.24 14.71
CA ARG A 7 9.52 23.67 15.42
C ARG A 7 10.40 22.88 14.45
N LEU A 8 11.66 23.22 14.40
CA LEU A 8 12.67 22.47 13.66
C LEU A 8 13.47 21.61 14.64
N PHE A 9 13.58 20.33 14.34
CA PHE A 9 14.43 19.42 15.10
C PHE A 9 15.66 19.10 14.28
N THR A 10 16.81 19.35 14.85
CA THR A 10 18.14 19.09 14.26
C THR A 10 18.89 18.07 15.10
N ALA A 11 20.10 17.71 14.69
CA ALA A 11 20.98 16.91 15.53
C ALA A 11 21.35 17.61 16.85
N ALA A 12 21.37 18.96 16.88
CA ALA A 12 21.68 19.75 18.06
C ALA A 12 20.49 19.93 19.03
N GLY A 13 19.25 19.70 18.58
CA GLY A 13 18.06 19.84 19.41
C GLY A 13 16.87 20.49 18.69
N GLN A 14 15.90 20.94 19.48
CA GLN A 14 14.71 21.64 19.02
C GLN A 14 14.96 23.15 18.93
N ILE A 15 14.43 23.75 17.88
CA ILE A 15 14.45 25.20 17.62
C ILE A 15 13.03 25.66 17.29
N ASP A 16 12.52 26.65 18.02
CA ASP A 16 11.28 27.34 17.69
C ASP A 16 11.58 28.38 16.59
N LEU A 17 10.85 28.30 15.48
CA LEU A 17 11.04 29.20 14.34
C LEU A 17 9.97 30.30 14.30
N SER A 18 10.39 31.51 13.99
CA SER A 18 9.46 32.62 13.74
C SER A 18 9.11 32.69 12.25
N LEU A 19 7.82 32.76 11.96
CA LEU A 19 7.29 32.89 10.60
C LEU A 19 7.17 34.41 10.24
N ASP A 20 7.87 34.81 9.20
CA ASP A 20 7.79 36.15 8.62
C ASP A 20 7.50 36.05 7.12
N ASN A 21 6.34 36.57 6.68
CA ASN A 21 5.93 36.56 5.26
C ASN A 21 6.05 35.22 4.57
N GLY A 22 5.68 34.11 5.26
CA GLY A 22 5.77 32.75 4.72
C GLY A 22 7.14 32.10 4.78
N VAL A 23 8.11 32.74 5.44
CA VAL A 23 9.51 32.25 5.53
C VAL A 23 9.96 32.16 6.97
N CYS A 24 10.62 31.08 7.33
CA CYS A 24 11.37 30.92 8.58
C CYS A 24 12.85 30.76 8.28
N ARG A 25 13.71 31.25 9.19
CA ARG A 25 15.19 31.16 9.04
C ARG A 25 15.84 30.72 10.34
N TYR A 26 16.80 29.81 10.21
CA TYR A 26 17.67 29.40 11.30
C TYR A 26 19.04 29.00 10.73
N GLU A 27 20.10 29.70 11.11
CA GLU A 27 21.47 29.48 10.59
C GLU A 27 21.50 29.42 9.05
N ASP A 28 21.85 28.27 8.48
CA ASP A 28 21.91 28.00 7.05
C ASP A 28 20.60 27.36 6.51
N VAL A 29 19.54 27.27 7.34
CA VAL A 29 18.27 26.66 6.98
C VAL A 29 17.20 27.74 6.72
N VAL A 30 16.51 27.59 5.60
CA VAL A 30 15.34 28.39 5.21
C VAL A 30 14.18 27.47 4.98
N VAL A 31 13.05 27.70 5.66
CA VAL A 31 11.78 26.99 5.46
C VAL A 31 10.80 27.98 4.81
N GLU A 32 10.20 27.60 3.72
CA GLU A 32 9.27 28.41 2.92
C GLU A 32 7.91 27.75 2.86
N PHE A 33 6.86 28.54 3.04
CA PHE A 33 5.46 28.15 2.96
C PHE A 33 4.77 28.95 1.84
N ASP A 34 4.26 28.25 0.82
CA ASP A 34 3.55 28.86 -0.29
C ASP A 34 2.39 27.96 -0.75
N GLY A 35 1.14 28.45 -0.63
CA GLY A 35 -0.04 27.72 -1.12
C GLY A 35 -0.18 26.29 -0.58
N GLY A 36 0.23 26.06 0.69
CA GLY A 36 0.29 24.73 1.29
C GLY A 36 1.57 23.95 1.03
N LYS A 37 2.43 24.38 0.10
CA LYS A 37 3.75 23.77 -0.13
C LYS A 37 4.69 24.11 1.00
N VAL A 38 5.48 23.13 1.41
CA VAL A 38 6.55 23.23 2.40
C VAL A 38 7.87 22.91 1.71
N ALA A 39 8.73 23.92 1.57
CA ALA A 39 10.05 23.74 0.99
C ALA A 39 11.13 24.13 2.01
N ILE A 40 12.24 23.40 1.98
CA ILE A 40 13.36 23.60 2.90
C ILE A 40 14.66 23.70 2.08
N THR A 41 15.39 24.77 2.27
CA THR A 41 16.76 24.90 1.76
C THR A 41 17.68 24.89 2.97
N GLY A 42 18.74 24.11 2.94
CA GLY A 42 19.69 24.02 4.05
C GLY A 42 21.10 23.69 3.57
N GLY A 43 22.09 24.13 4.33
CA GLY A 43 23.49 23.82 4.12
C GLY A 43 23.93 22.56 4.86
N GLN A 44 24.76 22.76 5.88
CA GLN A 44 25.38 21.67 6.66
C GLN A 44 24.58 21.30 7.92
N THR A 45 23.57 22.07 8.32
CA THR A 45 22.74 21.78 9.49
C THR A 45 22.02 20.44 9.31
N PRO A 46 22.25 19.44 10.20
CA PRO A 46 21.65 18.10 10.08
C PRO A 46 20.19 18.11 10.59
N LEU A 47 19.24 17.98 9.69
CA LEU A 47 17.78 18.04 9.93
C LEU A 47 17.23 16.66 10.32
N LYS A 48 16.28 16.66 11.26
CA LYS A 48 15.49 15.47 11.64
C LYS A 48 14.03 15.60 11.21
N THR A 49 13.31 16.55 11.82
CA THR A 49 11.88 16.76 11.55
C THR A 49 11.54 18.25 11.58
N LEU A 50 10.51 18.61 10.84
CA LEU A 50 9.84 19.89 10.94
C LEU A 50 8.42 19.65 11.47
N GLU A 51 8.04 20.30 12.57
CA GLU A 51 6.68 20.27 13.09
C GLU A 51 5.99 21.60 12.81
N ILE A 52 4.77 21.55 12.27
CA ILE A 52 3.93 22.69 11.94
C ILE A 52 2.64 22.57 12.73
N GLU A 53 2.44 23.45 13.70
CA GLU A 53 1.29 23.42 14.59
C GLU A 53 0.25 24.45 14.14
N PHE A 54 -1.00 24.01 14.11
CA PHE A 54 -2.16 24.81 13.79
C PHE A 54 -3.11 24.80 14.99
N LYS A 55 -3.83 25.91 15.18
CA LYS A 55 -4.93 25.94 16.13
C LYS A 55 -5.99 24.92 15.70
N ASN A 56 -6.41 24.09 16.62
CA ASN A 56 -7.58 23.25 16.41
C ASN A 56 -8.83 24.06 16.75
N GLU A 57 -9.71 24.23 15.77
CA GLU A 57 -11.06 24.78 15.95
C GLU A 57 -12.11 23.67 15.97
N PHE A 58 -11.65 22.41 15.96
CA PHE A 58 -12.50 21.24 16.10
C PHE A 58 -12.91 21.04 17.54
N PHE A 59 -13.85 20.30 17.66
CA PHE A 59 -14.72 20.04 18.75
C PHE A 59 -14.17 18.93 19.67
N ARG A 60 -14.68 18.91 20.90
CA ARG A 60 -14.28 17.92 21.90
C ARG A 60 -14.83 16.53 21.61
N ASP A 61 -15.90 16.45 20.81
CA ASP A 61 -16.65 15.21 20.57
C ASP A 61 -16.48 14.65 19.17
N ALA A 62 -15.68 15.29 18.31
CA ALA A 62 -15.36 14.78 16.98
C ALA A 62 -14.80 13.36 17.03
N LEU A 63 -15.17 12.53 16.04
CA LEU A 63 -14.54 11.26 15.78
C LEU A 63 -13.51 11.41 14.66
N VAL A 64 -12.35 10.80 14.83
CA VAL A 64 -11.21 10.92 13.92
C VAL A 64 -10.85 9.56 13.33
N LEU A 65 -10.75 9.53 12.01
CA LEU A 65 -10.22 8.41 11.24
C LEU A 65 -8.93 8.84 10.53
N CYS A 66 -7.90 8.01 10.55
CA CYS A 66 -6.65 8.22 9.84
C CYS A 66 -6.23 7.00 9.03
N ASP A 67 -5.28 7.20 8.12
CA ASP A 67 -4.64 6.13 7.35
C ASP A 67 -3.48 5.46 8.12
N ALA A 68 -2.81 4.51 7.49
CA ALA A 68 -1.57 3.87 7.91
C ALA A 68 -0.41 4.24 6.96
N PHE A 69 0.85 4.05 7.38
CA PHE A 69 2.01 4.32 6.51
C PHE A 69 2.06 3.41 5.29
N GLU A 70 1.68 2.15 5.49
CA GLU A 70 1.60 1.14 4.44
C GLU A 70 0.20 0.48 4.42
N ARG A 71 0.11 -0.84 4.42
CA ARG A 71 -1.13 -1.61 4.63
C ARG A 71 -1.56 -1.54 6.10
N GLY A 72 -2.86 -1.76 6.36
CA GLY A 72 -3.42 -1.79 7.71
C GLY A 72 -3.27 -3.16 8.37
N TYR A 73 -3.32 -3.17 9.70
CA TYR A 73 -3.22 -4.39 10.52
C TYR A 73 -4.48 -4.60 11.37
N GLY A 74 -5.62 -4.08 10.90
CA GLY A 74 -6.92 -4.24 11.55
C GLY A 74 -7.16 -3.29 12.71
N GLU A 75 -6.47 -2.15 12.71
CA GLU A 75 -6.56 -1.11 13.73
C GLU A 75 -7.46 0.06 13.34
N PHE A 76 -7.99 0.06 12.13
CA PHE A 76 -8.81 1.17 11.67
C PHE A 76 -10.13 1.24 12.45
N VAL A 77 -10.36 2.42 13.00
CA VAL A 77 -11.56 2.74 13.77
C VAL A 77 -11.68 4.25 13.96
N TRP A 78 -12.91 4.74 13.99
CA TRP A 78 -13.21 6.10 14.40
C TRP A 78 -12.99 6.25 15.92
N LYS A 79 -12.17 7.22 16.34
CA LYS A 79 -11.82 7.47 17.74
C LYS A 79 -11.85 8.96 18.04
N LYS A 80 -11.99 9.32 19.33
CA LYS A 80 -11.81 10.70 19.76
C LYS A 80 -10.37 11.17 19.47
N PRO A 81 -10.19 12.51 19.25
CA PRO A 81 -8.87 13.09 19.08
C PRO A 81 -7.94 12.76 20.26
N ASP A 82 -6.75 12.27 19.94
CA ASP A 82 -5.71 11.93 20.90
C ASP A 82 -4.34 12.31 20.33
N TYR A 83 -3.68 13.28 20.95
CA TYR A 83 -2.38 13.78 20.49
C TYR A 83 -1.26 12.73 20.55
N SER A 84 -1.42 11.66 21.33
CA SER A 84 -0.47 10.55 21.35
C SER A 84 -0.56 9.67 20.09
N ARG A 85 -1.72 9.70 19.40
CA ARG A 85 -1.97 8.90 18.19
C ARG A 85 -1.23 9.50 17.00
N LEU A 86 -0.37 8.70 16.37
CA LEU A 86 0.24 9.00 15.10
C LEU A 86 -0.77 8.74 13.97
N MET A 87 -0.95 9.70 13.08
CA MET A 87 -1.89 9.62 11.97
C MET A 87 -1.16 9.85 10.65
N PRO A 88 -0.74 8.76 9.96
CA PRO A 88 0.00 8.87 8.70
C PRO A 88 -0.81 9.55 7.59
N TRP A 89 -0.16 10.37 6.81
CA TRP A 89 -0.56 10.97 5.55
C TRP A 89 -1.76 11.92 5.60
N TYR A 90 -2.90 11.44 6.12
CA TYR A 90 -4.13 12.23 6.24
C TYR A 90 -5.05 11.70 7.33
N PHE A 91 -5.98 12.53 7.74
CA PHE A 91 -7.09 12.14 8.60
C PHE A 91 -8.35 12.97 8.30
N GLY A 92 -9.51 12.39 8.64
CA GLY A 92 -10.78 13.08 8.69
C GLY A 92 -11.30 13.15 10.12
N ALA A 93 -11.87 14.28 10.51
CA ALA A 93 -12.53 14.46 11.78
C ALA A 93 -14.02 14.81 11.54
N TYR A 94 -14.93 13.95 12.00
CA TYR A 94 -16.37 14.08 11.80
C TYR A 94 -17.06 14.59 13.05
N GLU A 95 -17.87 15.62 12.90
CA GLU A 95 -18.74 16.18 13.92
C GLU A 95 -19.88 17.00 13.29
N ASP A 96 -21.08 16.90 13.86
CA ASP A 96 -22.25 17.72 13.46
C ASP A 96 -22.49 17.73 11.94
N ASN A 97 -22.48 16.55 11.31
CA ASN A 97 -22.70 16.39 9.86
C ASN A 97 -21.65 17.11 9.00
N LYS A 98 -20.43 17.32 9.54
CA LYS A 98 -19.29 17.88 8.81
C LYS A 98 -18.05 17.00 8.99
N THR A 99 -17.29 16.86 7.94
CA THR A 99 -15.98 16.20 7.98
C THR A 99 -14.89 17.22 7.65
N TYR A 100 -14.01 17.44 8.60
CA TYR A 100 -12.81 18.26 8.45
C TYR A 100 -11.67 17.34 8.05
N CYS A 101 -11.13 17.55 6.86
CA CYS A 101 -10.09 16.70 6.28
C CYS A 101 -8.75 17.44 6.23
N PHE A 102 -7.68 16.75 6.63
CA PHE A 102 -6.30 17.24 6.61
C PHE A 102 -5.39 16.17 6.04
N GLY A 103 -4.52 16.57 5.13
CA GLY A 103 -3.62 15.64 4.49
C GLY A 103 -2.45 16.32 3.80
N VAL A 104 -1.65 15.49 3.14
CA VAL A 104 -0.60 15.92 2.21
C VAL A 104 -0.86 15.29 0.86
N LYS A 105 -0.49 15.99 -0.22
CA LYS A 105 -0.51 15.41 -1.57
C LYS A 105 0.31 14.12 -1.61
N THR A 106 -0.09 13.19 -2.44
CA THR A 106 0.64 11.93 -2.65
C THR A 106 2.06 12.16 -3.13
N ARG A 107 2.94 11.20 -2.87
CA ARG A 107 4.37 11.22 -3.25
C ARG A 107 5.16 12.42 -2.71
N PRO A 108 4.99 12.82 -1.44
CA PRO A 108 5.84 13.84 -0.83
C PRO A 108 7.31 13.38 -0.81
N ASN A 109 8.24 14.31 -0.65
CA ASN A 109 9.66 14.01 -0.48
C ASN A 109 10.07 13.81 0.99
N ALA A 110 9.09 13.74 1.89
CA ALA A 110 9.28 13.45 3.31
C ALA A 110 8.18 12.52 3.80
N MET A 111 8.45 11.69 4.81
CA MET A 111 7.41 10.96 5.51
C MET A 111 6.59 11.95 6.33
N CYS A 112 5.27 11.93 6.17
CA CYS A 112 4.37 12.89 6.80
C CYS A 112 3.37 12.20 7.70
N ASN A 113 3.16 12.75 8.89
CA ASN A 113 2.10 12.29 9.78
C ASN A 113 1.52 13.46 10.58
N TRP A 114 0.34 13.22 11.14
CA TRP A 114 -0.41 14.20 11.89
C TRP A 114 -0.62 13.73 13.32
N ARG A 115 -0.83 14.72 14.21
CA ARG A 115 -1.35 14.52 15.56
C ARG A 115 -2.40 15.59 15.83
N CYS A 116 -3.44 15.26 16.58
CA CYS A 116 -4.42 16.26 17.00
C CYS A 116 -4.99 15.97 18.39
N ASP A 117 -5.38 17.03 19.08
CA ASP A 117 -6.23 17.03 20.25
C ASP A 117 -7.26 18.17 20.17
N ALA A 118 -8.00 18.45 21.22
CA ALA A 118 -9.02 19.51 21.24
C ALA A 118 -8.45 20.93 21.10
N LYS A 119 -7.13 21.12 21.10
CA LYS A 119 -6.48 22.44 21.08
C LYS A 119 -5.64 22.69 19.85
N ARG A 120 -5.06 21.64 19.28
CA ARG A 120 -4.05 21.76 18.21
C ARG A 120 -4.08 20.61 17.23
N ILE A 121 -3.62 20.89 16.03
CA ILE A 121 -3.29 19.92 14.99
C ILE A 121 -1.82 20.14 14.65
N THR A 122 -1.04 19.08 14.54
CA THR A 122 0.38 19.19 14.20
C THR A 122 0.69 18.28 13.02
N LEU A 123 1.24 18.83 11.95
CA LEU A 123 1.90 18.08 10.89
C LEU A 123 3.36 17.89 11.27
N ILE A 124 3.82 16.66 11.21
CA ILE A 124 5.22 16.27 11.40
C ILE A 124 5.77 15.82 10.04
N VAL A 125 6.78 16.51 9.57
CA VAL A 125 7.49 16.26 8.31
C VAL A 125 8.85 15.67 8.64
N ASP A 126 9.06 14.38 8.35
CA ASP A 126 10.30 13.68 8.63
C ASP A 126 11.30 13.85 7.48
N LEU A 127 12.40 14.50 7.78
CA LEU A 127 13.47 14.86 6.84
C LEU A 127 14.67 13.89 6.89
N ARG A 128 14.60 12.84 7.71
CA ARG A 128 15.74 11.93 7.92
C ARG A 128 16.05 11.07 6.70
N ASN A 129 17.31 10.69 6.62
CA ASN A 129 17.82 9.60 5.78
C ASN A 129 17.92 8.33 6.65
N GLY A 130 16.98 7.42 6.50
CA GLY A 130 16.89 6.29 7.41
C GLY A 130 16.76 6.76 8.87
N ARG A 131 17.67 6.36 9.73
CA ARG A 131 17.72 6.81 11.13
C ARG A 131 18.55 8.08 11.34
N LEU A 132 19.27 8.55 10.31
CA LEU A 132 20.24 9.64 10.43
C LEU A 132 19.62 10.99 10.07
N PRO A 133 20.01 12.06 10.78
CA PRO A 133 19.70 13.42 10.34
C PRO A 133 20.28 13.70 8.95
N LEU A 134 19.60 14.51 8.15
CA LEU A 134 19.95 14.86 6.78
C LEU A 134 20.48 16.29 6.68
N ALA A 135 21.68 16.49 6.13
CA ALA A 135 22.18 17.80 5.67
C ALA A 135 21.83 17.98 4.19
N LEU A 136 21.21 19.12 3.84
CA LEU A 136 20.78 19.37 2.46
C LEU A 136 21.89 19.86 1.52
N ASN A 137 23.04 20.29 2.06
CA ASN A 137 24.25 20.68 1.30
C ASN A 137 23.99 21.76 0.22
N GLY A 138 23.12 22.73 0.53
CA GLY A 138 22.69 23.77 -0.40
C GLY A 138 21.49 23.41 -1.28
N ARG A 139 21.01 22.19 -1.22
CA ARG A 139 19.85 21.71 -1.97
C ARG A 139 18.55 22.29 -1.40
N ARG A 140 17.60 22.57 -2.30
CA ARG A 140 16.20 22.85 -1.98
C ARG A 140 15.40 21.54 -2.01
N LEU A 141 14.73 21.20 -0.90
CA LEU A 141 13.82 20.08 -0.77
C LEU A 141 12.37 20.59 -0.75
N GLU A 142 11.57 20.23 -1.73
CA GLU A 142 10.11 20.39 -1.67
C GLU A 142 9.56 19.22 -0.84
N ALA A 143 9.44 19.41 0.47
CA ALA A 143 9.18 18.34 1.41
C ALA A 143 7.79 17.73 1.24
N CYS A 144 6.75 18.57 1.22
CA CYS A 144 5.36 18.14 1.00
C CYS A 144 4.47 19.31 0.57
N GLN A 145 3.24 18.99 0.16
CA GLN A 145 2.18 19.98 -0.04
C GLN A 145 0.99 19.60 0.85
N MET A 146 0.68 20.44 1.81
CA MET A 146 -0.47 20.32 2.70
C MET A 146 -1.76 20.64 1.96
N VAL A 147 -2.81 19.90 2.26
CA VAL A 147 -4.19 20.16 1.79
C VAL A 147 -5.16 20.02 2.96
N SER A 148 -6.21 20.84 2.97
CA SER A 148 -7.29 20.74 3.95
C SER A 148 -8.60 21.20 3.34
N GLU A 149 -9.66 20.47 3.61
CA GLU A 149 -11.01 20.73 3.12
C GLU A 149 -12.05 20.46 4.20
N VAL A 150 -13.23 21.04 4.06
CA VAL A 150 -14.38 20.78 4.92
C VAL A 150 -15.55 20.41 4.04
N TYR A 151 -16.15 19.27 4.34
CA TYR A 151 -17.31 18.74 3.62
C TYR A 151 -18.51 18.67 4.56
N GLU A 152 -19.70 18.99 4.03
CA GLU A 152 -20.98 18.75 4.72
C GLU A 152 -21.57 17.42 4.29
N GLY A 153 -22.21 16.70 5.20
CA GLY A 153 -22.87 15.44 4.94
C GLY A 153 -22.08 14.23 5.41
N ASP A 154 -22.19 13.14 4.65
CA ASP A 154 -21.66 11.83 4.99
C ASP A 154 -20.11 11.80 4.97
N ALA A 155 -19.52 11.22 6.01
CA ALA A 155 -18.06 11.16 6.15
C ALA A 155 -17.38 10.25 5.11
N PHE A 156 -18.05 9.24 4.60
CA PHE A 156 -17.51 8.39 3.55
C PHE A 156 -17.34 9.16 2.23
N ASP A 157 -18.39 9.90 1.82
CA ASP A 157 -18.34 10.73 0.62
C ASP A 157 -17.29 11.84 0.75
N ALA A 158 -17.19 12.44 1.94
CA ALA A 158 -16.19 13.45 2.27
C ALA A 158 -14.77 12.91 2.08
N LEU A 159 -14.47 11.72 2.62
CA LEU A 159 -13.15 11.10 2.51
C LEU A 159 -12.85 10.64 1.08
N CYS A 160 -13.84 10.14 0.33
CA CYS A 160 -13.68 9.84 -1.10
C CYS A 160 -13.32 11.09 -1.91
N ALA A 161 -14.01 12.22 -1.66
CA ALA A 161 -13.70 13.49 -2.31
C ALA A 161 -12.30 13.99 -1.92
N PHE A 162 -11.95 13.90 -0.64
CA PHE A 162 -10.65 14.34 -0.14
C PHE A 162 -9.48 13.51 -0.67
N CYS A 163 -9.63 12.19 -0.80
CA CYS A 163 -8.61 11.35 -1.42
C CYS A 163 -8.31 11.80 -2.87
N LYS A 164 -9.34 12.17 -3.64
CA LYS A 164 -9.15 12.72 -4.98
C LYS A 164 -8.42 14.07 -4.98
N VAL A 165 -8.63 14.91 -3.96
CA VAL A 165 -7.87 16.15 -3.81
C VAL A 165 -6.38 15.89 -3.55
N MET A 166 -6.04 14.80 -2.86
CA MET A 166 -4.65 14.48 -2.55
C MET A 166 -3.85 13.89 -3.71
N CYS A 167 -4.48 13.27 -4.71
CA CYS A 167 -3.80 12.61 -5.81
C CYS A 167 -4.31 13.15 -7.16
N ASP A 168 -3.46 13.90 -7.86
CA ASP A 168 -3.81 14.52 -9.15
C ASP A 168 -3.60 13.58 -10.35
N ASP A 169 -2.80 12.51 -10.18
CA ASP A 169 -2.31 11.65 -11.26
C ASP A 169 -2.30 10.16 -10.85
N ALA A 170 -3.41 9.71 -10.29
CA ALA A 170 -3.61 8.30 -9.97
C ALA A 170 -3.43 7.43 -11.23
N LYS A 171 -2.68 6.33 -11.09
CA LYS A 171 -2.53 5.35 -12.16
C LYS A 171 -3.55 4.23 -11.93
N LEU A 172 -4.58 4.18 -12.75
CA LEU A 172 -5.70 3.26 -12.60
C LEU A 172 -5.81 2.33 -13.81
N LEU A 173 -6.27 1.11 -13.57
CA LEU A 173 -6.64 0.19 -14.62
C LEU A 173 -8.02 0.50 -15.17
N THR A 174 -8.18 0.32 -16.48
CA THR A 174 -9.47 0.47 -17.16
C THR A 174 -10.16 -0.89 -17.24
N GLY A 175 -10.85 -1.29 -16.21
CA GLY A 175 -11.62 -2.53 -16.19
C GLY A 175 -11.48 -3.33 -14.90
N PRO A 176 -12.28 -4.38 -14.74
CA PRO A 176 -12.30 -5.17 -13.53
C PRO A 176 -11.01 -5.98 -13.37
N ILE A 177 -10.54 -6.06 -12.13
CA ILE A 177 -9.38 -6.85 -11.74
C ILE A 177 -9.89 -8.03 -10.94
N TYR A 178 -9.76 -9.25 -11.50
CA TYR A 178 -10.21 -10.46 -10.81
C TYR A 178 -9.41 -11.67 -11.28
N GLY A 179 -9.42 -12.73 -10.48
CA GLY A 179 -8.75 -13.97 -10.85
C GLY A 179 -8.20 -14.76 -9.69
N GLY A 180 -7.05 -15.39 -9.87
CA GLY A 180 -6.42 -16.27 -8.89
C GLY A 180 -5.05 -15.81 -8.44
N ASN A 181 -4.72 -16.18 -7.20
CA ASN A 181 -3.40 -16.15 -6.61
C ASN A 181 -3.21 -17.43 -5.81
N ASP A 182 -2.05 -18.06 -5.88
CA ASP A 182 -1.88 -19.40 -5.30
C ASP A 182 -1.31 -19.42 -3.87
N TRP A 183 -1.20 -18.27 -3.21
CA TRP A 183 -0.58 -18.21 -1.88
C TRP A 183 -1.34 -19.01 -0.83
N TYR A 184 -2.62 -18.70 -0.59
CA TYR A 184 -3.38 -19.29 0.53
C TYR A 184 -3.76 -20.77 0.37
N CYS A 185 -3.65 -21.32 -0.82
CA CYS A 185 -3.85 -22.76 -1.03
C CYS A 185 -2.54 -23.56 -0.98
N ASN A 186 -1.39 -22.89 -1.20
CA ASN A 186 -0.09 -23.57 -1.32
C ASN A 186 0.95 -23.09 -0.30
N TYR A 187 0.89 -21.83 0.17
CA TYR A 187 1.88 -21.23 1.07
C TYR A 187 3.33 -21.46 0.62
N GLY A 188 3.59 -21.32 -0.69
CA GLY A 188 4.90 -21.53 -1.32
C GLY A 188 5.22 -23.00 -1.66
N ASP A 189 4.40 -23.98 -1.29
CA ASP A 189 4.49 -25.34 -1.82
C ASP A 189 3.73 -25.41 -3.16
N SER A 190 4.31 -24.83 -4.20
CA SER A 190 3.71 -24.66 -5.51
C SER A 190 4.56 -25.25 -6.64
N SER A 191 3.97 -25.37 -7.82
CA SER A 191 4.63 -25.85 -9.03
C SER A 191 3.89 -25.38 -10.28
N ALA A 192 4.54 -25.44 -11.45
CA ALA A 192 3.89 -25.15 -12.73
C ALA A 192 2.60 -25.97 -12.94
N GLU A 193 2.60 -27.26 -12.54
CA GLU A 193 1.41 -28.12 -12.63
C GLU A 193 0.25 -27.57 -11.76
N LYS A 194 0.53 -27.21 -10.51
CA LYS A 194 -0.47 -26.62 -9.60
C LYS A 194 -1.00 -25.31 -10.15
N ILE A 195 -0.12 -24.44 -10.67
CA ILE A 195 -0.51 -23.16 -11.29
C ILE A 195 -1.43 -23.38 -12.48
N LEU A 196 -1.08 -24.26 -13.40
CA LEU A 196 -1.91 -24.55 -14.59
C LEU A 196 -3.27 -25.18 -14.22
N ARG A 197 -3.31 -26.00 -13.17
CA ARG A 197 -4.56 -26.54 -12.64
C ARG A 197 -5.42 -25.46 -12.02
N HIS A 198 -4.83 -24.55 -11.26
CA HIS A 198 -5.52 -23.38 -10.68
C HIS A 198 -6.03 -22.45 -11.79
N THR A 199 -5.20 -22.15 -12.79
CA THR A 199 -5.59 -21.36 -13.97
C THR A 199 -6.82 -21.94 -14.64
N ARG A 200 -6.90 -23.26 -14.85
CA ARG A 200 -8.07 -23.91 -15.46
C ARG A 200 -9.34 -23.64 -14.66
N ARG A 201 -9.29 -23.79 -13.32
CA ARG A 201 -10.43 -23.54 -12.44
C ARG A 201 -10.91 -22.08 -12.51
N ILE A 202 -9.97 -21.13 -12.51
CA ILE A 202 -10.27 -19.70 -12.66
C ILE A 202 -10.97 -19.43 -13.99
N VAL A 203 -10.42 -19.94 -15.09
CA VAL A 203 -10.97 -19.75 -16.43
C VAL A 203 -12.35 -20.41 -16.58
N GLU A 204 -12.56 -21.58 -16.00
CA GLU A 204 -13.87 -22.26 -15.98
C GLU A 204 -14.98 -21.46 -15.28
N CYS A 205 -14.61 -20.62 -14.29
CA CYS A 205 -15.56 -19.76 -13.57
C CYS A 205 -15.73 -18.37 -14.22
N THR A 206 -14.94 -18.05 -15.24
CA THR A 206 -14.95 -16.74 -15.90
C THR A 206 -16.20 -16.56 -16.79
N PRO A 207 -16.87 -15.40 -16.78
CA PRO A 207 -17.93 -15.10 -17.74
C PRO A 207 -17.44 -15.20 -19.18
N LYS A 208 -18.21 -15.88 -20.05
CA LYS A 208 -17.79 -16.21 -21.43
C LYS A 208 -17.41 -14.98 -22.27
N ASP A 209 -18.14 -13.88 -22.09
CA ASP A 209 -17.96 -12.63 -22.83
C ASP A 209 -17.26 -11.55 -21.96
N GLY A 210 -16.71 -11.94 -20.80
CA GLY A 210 -16.01 -11.06 -19.89
C GLY A 210 -14.51 -10.87 -20.23
N PRO A 211 -13.84 -9.90 -19.62
CA PRO A 211 -12.39 -9.75 -19.70
C PRO A 211 -11.69 -11.00 -19.12
N LYS A 212 -10.47 -11.26 -19.58
CA LYS A 212 -9.66 -12.38 -19.05
C LYS A 212 -9.34 -12.18 -17.57
N PRO A 213 -9.43 -13.23 -16.74
CA PRO A 213 -8.99 -13.19 -15.35
C PRO A 213 -7.46 -13.20 -15.25
N TYR A 214 -6.93 -12.70 -14.15
CA TYR A 214 -5.52 -12.85 -13.82
C TYR A 214 -5.23 -14.21 -13.16
N MET A 215 -4.01 -14.74 -13.36
CA MET A 215 -3.45 -15.81 -12.54
C MET A 215 -2.08 -15.38 -12.03
N VAL A 216 -1.99 -15.11 -10.74
CA VAL A 216 -0.78 -14.61 -10.07
C VAL A 216 -0.05 -15.77 -9.41
N ILE A 217 1.18 -16.02 -9.82
CA ILE A 217 2.12 -16.94 -9.18
C ILE A 217 2.73 -16.22 -7.98
N ASP A 218 2.50 -16.72 -6.78
CA ASP A 218 3.04 -16.13 -5.54
C ASP A 218 4.44 -16.67 -5.20
N ASP A 219 4.99 -16.36 -4.02
CA ASP A 219 6.29 -16.80 -3.54
C ASP A 219 6.48 -18.31 -3.62
N GLY A 220 7.66 -18.76 -4.03
CA GLY A 220 8.06 -20.18 -4.13
C GLY A 220 8.46 -20.63 -5.53
N TRP A 221 8.39 -19.75 -6.54
CA TRP A 221 8.79 -20.08 -7.92
C TRP A 221 10.30 -19.96 -8.16
N GLN A 222 11.00 -19.11 -7.41
CA GLN A 222 12.43 -18.84 -7.53
C GLN A 222 13.30 -19.99 -7.05
N VAL A 223 14.58 -20.01 -7.47
CA VAL A 223 15.51 -21.13 -7.21
C VAL A 223 15.97 -21.25 -5.76
N CYS A 224 15.84 -20.20 -4.96
CA CYS A 224 16.29 -20.17 -3.57
C CYS A 224 15.14 -20.18 -2.57
N ALA A 225 15.51 -20.13 -1.29
CA ALA A 225 14.57 -20.11 -0.18
C ALA A 225 13.50 -19.02 -0.35
N ARG A 226 12.35 -19.19 0.28
CA ARG A 226 11.20 -18.27 0.23
C ARG A 226 11.61 -16.80 0.38
N CYS A 227 10.89 -15.95 -0.32
CA CYS A 227 11.05 -14.50 -0.30
C CYS A 227 12.48 -14.02 -0.66
N THR A 228 13.22 -14.76 -1.48
CA THR A 228 14.63 -14.44 -1.74
C THR A 228 15.04 -14.76 -3.17
N GLY A 229 15.58 -13.75 -3.91
CA GLY A 229 16.19 -13.98 -5.21
C GLY A 229 17.44 -14.89 -5.16
N PRO A 230 17.99 -15.27 -6.32
CA PRO A 230 17.93 -14.54 -7.59
C PRO A 230 16.59 -14.70 -8.33
N TRP A 231 16.23 -13.66 -9.12
CA TRP A 231 14.96 -13.58 -9.84
C TRP A 231 15.09 -13.88 -11.34
N TYR A 232 16.14 -14.59 -11.75
CA TYR A 232 16.46 -14.80 -13.18
C TYR A 232 15.94 -16.10 -13.77
N THR A 233 15.40 -17.03 -12.95
CA THR A 233 14.85 -18.32 -13.42
C THR A 233 13.94 -18.95 -12.38
N GLY A 234 13.02 -19.80 -12.83
CA GLY A 234 12.24 -20.68 -11.97
C GLY A 234 13.06 -21.83 -11.39
N ASN A 235 12.60 -22.40 -10.28
CA ASN A 235 13.16 -23.63 -9.73
C ASN A 235 12.72 -24.86 -10.55
N GLN A 236 13.18 -26.05 -10.16
CA GLN A 236 12.90 -27.31 -10.90
C GLN A 236 11.42 -27.65 -11.02
N LEU A 237 10.55 -27.17 -10.11
CA LEU A 237 9.11 -27.41 -10.13
C LEU A 237 8.37 -26.46 -11.09
N PHE A 238 8.97 -25.32 -11.41
CA PHE A 238 8.40 -24.31 -12.30
C PHE A 238 9.01 -24.31 -13.70
N GLY A 239 10.30 -24.64 -13.81
CA GLY A 239 11.01 -24.65 -15.09
C GLY A 239 11.17 -23.26 -15.71
N ASP A 240 10.93 -23.15 -17.01
CA ASP A 240 11.02 -21.87 -17.74
C ASP A 240 9.79 -21.01 -17.48
N MET A 241 10.01 -19.85 -16.86
CA MET A 241 8.94 -18.93 -16.45
C MET A 241 8.25 -18.25 -17.64
N GLY A 242 8.95 -18.06 -18.77
CA GLY A 242 8.36 -17.54 -19.98
C GLY A 242 7.44 -18.55 -20.67
N VAL A 243 7.82 -19.84 -20.65
CA VAL A 243 6.95 -20.91 -21.14
C VAL A 243 5.70 -21.03 -20.27
N LEU A 244 5.84 -20.93 -18.96
CA LEU A 244 4.69 -20.99 -18.04
C LEU A 244 3.76 -19.79 -18.24
N ALA A 245 4.28 -18.58 -18.38
CA ALA A 245 3.46 -17.39 -18.68
C ALA A 245 2.64 -17.59 -19.96
N LYS A 246 3.27 -18.09 -21.04
CA LYS A 246 2.60 -18.38 -22.30
C LYS A 246 1.50 -19.45 -22.14
N GLN A 247 1.75 -20.50 -21.37
CA GLN A 247 0.74 -21.53 -21.11
C GLN A 247 -0.48 -20.98 -20.36
N ILE A 248 -0.27 -20.09 -19.37
CA ILE A 248 -1.36 -19.37 -18.67
C ILE A 248 -2.17 -18.55 -19.66
N GLU A 249 -1.49 -17.82 -20.56
CA GLU A 249 -2.14 -16.98 -21.59
C GLU A 249 -2.95 -17.82 -22.59
N GLU A 250 -2.39 -18.94 -23.05
CA GLU A 250 -3.05 -19.87 -23.97
C GLU A 250 -4.30 -20.52 -23.34
N MET A 251 -4.33 -20.67 -22.01
CA MET A 251 -5.50 -21.15 -21.28
C MET A 251 -6.59 -20.10 -21.12
N GLY A 252 -6.33 -18.81 -21.45
CA GLY A 252 -7.30 -17.73 -21.39
C GLY A 252 -7.20 -16.84 -20.17
N ALA A 253 -6.12 -16.91 -19.36
CA ALA A 253 -5.84 -16.02 -18.25
C ALA A 253 -4.70 -15.04 -18.56
N ILE A 254 -4.56 -13.99 -17.75
CA ILE A 254 -3.46 -13.02 -17.80
C ILE A 254 -2.41 -13.44 -16.77
N PRO A 255 -1.15 -13.75 -17.14
CA PRO A 255 -0.14 -14.18 -16.18
C PRO A 255 0.33 -13.05 -15.29
N GLY A 256 0.38 -13.30 -13.98
CA GLY A 256 0.98 -12.45 -12.97
C GLY A 256 2.03 -13.20 -12.14
N ILE A 257 2.91 -12.46 -11.47
CA ILE A 257 4.01 -13.03 -10.69
C ILE A 257 4.38 -12.15 -9.51
N TRP A 258 4.76 -12.78 -8.41
CA TRP A 258 5.25 -12.15 -7.20
C TRP A 258 6.77 -11.97 -7.20
N ILE A 259 7.25 -10.89 -6.57
CA ILE A 259 8.67 -10.61 -6.38
C ILE A 259 8.92 -9.81 -5.09
N ARG A 260 10.07 -10.07 -4.44
CA ARG A 260 10.68 -9.23 -3.40
C ARG A 260 11.97 -8.62 -3.95
N PRO A 261 11.96 -7.41 -4.51
CA PRO A 261 13.02 -6.92 -5.37
C PRO A 261 14.35 -6.64 -4.67
N LEU A 262 14.36 -6.36 -3.36
CA LEU A 262 15.57 -5.97 -2.66
C LEU A 262 16.34 -7.11 -1.99
N ARG A 263 15.82 -8.35 -1.99
CA ARG A 263 16.47 -9.46 -1.28
C ARG A 263 16.99 -10.54 -2.23
N THR A 264 18.28 -10.92 -2.07
CA THR A 264 18.92 -11.96 -2.88
C THR A 264 19.98 -12.74 -2.09
N VAL A 265 20.31 -13.96 -2.56
CA VAL A 265 21.48 -14.73 -2.11
C VAL A 265 22.69 -14.57 -3.04
N GLU A 266 22.58 -13.81 -4.11
CA GLU A 266 23.67 -13.55 -5.02
C GLU A 266 24.81 -12.83 -4.29
N MET A 267 26.05 -13.15 -4.68
CA MET A 267 27.23 -12.43 -4.18
C MET A 267 27.21 -11.01 -4.71
N LEU A 268 27.10 -10.05 -3.82
CA LEU A 268 27.04 -8.63 -4.14
C LEU A 268 28.31 -7.89 -3.72
N PRO A 269 28.64 -6.77 -4.38
CA PRO A 269 29.59 -5.79 -3.81
C PRO A 269 29.16 -5.41 -2.40
N LYS A 270 30.13 -5.30 -1.48
CA LYS A 270 29.83 -5.02 -0.07
C LYS A 270 29.07 -3.70 0.12
N GLU A 271 29.38 -2.70 -0.70
CA GLU A 271 28.76 -1.37 -0.71
C GLU A 271 27.30 -1.39 -1.13
N TRP A 272 26.82 -2.42 -1.84
CA TRP A 272 25.43 -2.58 -2.24
C TRP A 272 24.54 -3.13 -1.12
N VAL A 273 25.16 -3.62 -0.04
CA VAL A 273 24.45 -4.32 1.02
C VAL A 273 23.99 -3.34 2.10
N LEU A 274 22.67 -3.12 2.17
CA LEU A 274 22.04 -2.33 3.23
C LEU A 274 22.10 -3.06 4.58
N THR A 275 21.78 -4.36 4.58
CA THR A 275 21.84 -5.20 5.77
C THR A 275 22.06 -6.67 5.35
N LYS A 276 22.90 -7.39 6.08
CA LYS A 276 22.96 -8.84 6.04
C LYS A 276 21.87 -9.40 6.94
N GLN A 277 20.86 -10.04 6.36
CA GLN A 277 19.67 -10.47 7.11
C GLN A 277 19.88 -11.80 7.85
N ASP A 278 20.57 -12.74 7.21
CA ASP A 278 20.98 -14.01 7.78
C ASP A 278 22.31 -14.44 7.13
N ASN A 279 22.79 -15.64 7.42
CA ASN A 279 24.08 -16.09 6.89
C ASN A 279 24.09 -16.28 5.37
N TYR A 280 22.96 -16.21 4.70
CA TYR A 280 22.82 -16.60 3.29
C TYR A 280 22.17 -15.53 2.40
N ALA A 281 21.48 -14.53 2.96
CA ALA A 281 20.78 -13.53 2.18
C ALA A 281 21.22 -12.10 2.49
N PHE A 282 21.26 -11.28 1.45
CA PHE A 282 21.58 -9.87 1.49
C PHE A 282 20.35 -9.04 1.17
N LEU A 283 20.21 -7.92 1.86
CA LEU A 283 19.27 -6.87 1.55
C LEU A 283 20.02 -5.75 0.84
N MET A 284 19.59 -5.40 -0.36
CA MET A 284 20.23 -4.39 -1.19
C MET A 284 19.78 -2.98 -0.81
N ASP A 285 20.70 -2.02 -0.93
CA ASP A 285 20.45 -0.60 -0.65
C ASP A 285 19.84 0.10 -1.89
N PRO A 286 18.55 0.46 -1.87
CA PRO A 286 17.89 1.09 -3.01
C PRO A 286 18.34 2.55 -3.24
N SER A 287 19.21 3.10 -2.42
CA SER A 287 19.78 4.43 -2.65
C SER A 287 20.97 4.42 -3.65
N ILE A 288 21.46 3.22 -4.00
CA ILE A 288 22.60 2.99 -4.88
C ILE A 288 22.10 2.80 -6.32
N PRO A 289 22.60 3.58 -7.30
CA PRO A 289 22.15 3.48 -8.70
C PRO A 289 22.29 2.07 -9.28
N GLU A 290 23.39 1.39 -9.04
CA GLU A 290 23.64 0.04 -9.58
C GLU A 290 22.70 -1.01 -8.98
N VAL A 291 22.21 -0.80 -7.75
CA VAL A 291 21.16 -1.63 -7.15
C VAL A 291 19.82 -1.39 -7.85
N LEU A 292 19.51 -0.15 -8.17
CA LEU A 292 18.30 0.18 -8.94
C LEU A 292 18.39 -0.41 -10.35
N ASP A 293 19.55 -0.38 -11.00
CA ASP A 293 19.75 -1.02 -12.30
C ASP A 293 19.50 -2.53 -12.22
N LYS A 294 20.00 -3.21 -11.16
CA LYS A 294 19.73 -4.63 -10.95
C LYS A 294 18.22 -4.91 -10.74
N VAL A 295 17.54 -4.09 -9.95
CA VAL A 295 16.07 -4.21 -9.77
C VAL A 295 15.37 -4.01 -11.12
N ALA A 296 15.76 -3.02 -11.91
CA ALA A 296 15.20 -2.77 -13.23
C ALA A 296 15.43 -3.94 -14.20
N GLU A 297 16.61 -4.57 -14.16
CA GLU A 297 16.90 -5.77 -14.95
C GLU A 297 15.98 -6.94 -14.59
N ASP A 298 15.75 -7.20 -13.31
CA ASP A 298 14.89 -8.28 -12.82
C ASP A 298 13.42 -8.05 -13.22
N ILE A 299 12.91 -6.82 -13.06
CA ILE A 299 11.56 -6.43 -13.48
C ILE A 299 11.40 -6.51 -15.01
N THR A 300 12.37 -6.01 -15.77
CA THR A 300 12.38 -6.08 -17.24
C THR A 300 12.38 -7.53 -17.72
N ARG A 301 13.13 -8.41 -17.07
CA ARG A 301 13.15 -9.84 -17.37
C ARG A 301 11.77 -10.49 -17.17
N ILE A 302 11.12 -10.21 -16.04
CA ILE A 302 9.76 -10.67 -15.73
C ILE A 302 8.77 -10.20 -16.81
N ARG A 303 8.82 -8.92 -17.19
CA ARG A 303 8.02 -8.38 -18.29
C ARG A 303 8.28 -9.12 -19.61
N ASN A 304 9.55 -9.37 -19.93
CA ASN A 304 9.97 -10.05 -21.15
C ASN A 304 9.57 -11.54 -21.17
N TRP A 305 9.37 -12.19 -20.04
CA TRP A 305 8.76 -13.51 -19.93
C TRP A 305 7.27 -13.51 -20.30
N GLY A 306 6.63 -12.34 -20.38
CA GLY A 306 5.23 -12.19 -20.74
C GLY A 306 4.27 -11.95 -19.57
N TYR A 307 4.77 -11.79 -18.35
CA TYR A 307 3.92 -11.44 -17.21
C TYR A 307 3.36 -10.02 -17.37
N LYS A 308 2.06 -9.86 -17.08
CA LYS A 308 1.31 -8.61 -17.21
C LYS A 308 0.84 -8.04 -15.88
N LEU A 309 1.17 -8.70 -14.78
CA LEU A 309 0.96 -8.22 -13.43
C LEU A 309 2.14 -8.64 -12.56
N ILE A 310 2.67 -7.70 -11.78
CA ILE A 310 3.76 -7.92 -10.82
C ILE A 310 3.24 -7.59 -9.41
N LYS A 311 3.23 -8.58 -8.51
CA LYS A 311 2.99 -8.38 -7.09
C LYS A 311 4.32 -8.06 -6.41
N HIS A 312 4.53 -6.77 -6.12
CA HIS A 312 5.74 -6.24 -5.49
C HIS A 312 5.58 -6.22 -3.96
N ASP A 313 6.44 -6.91 -3.24
CA ASP A 313 6.28 -7.15 -1.81
C ASP A 313 7.52 -6.79 -0.97
N PHE A 314 7.35 -6.70 0.35
CA PHE A 314 8.35 -6.55 1.40
C PHE A 314 9.13 -5.23 1.47
N THR A 315 9.01 -4.31 0.56
CA THR A 315 9.90 -3.14 0.52
C THR A 315 9.74 -2.19 1.70
N THR A 316 8.59 -2.14 2.37
CA THR A 316 8.47 -1.39 3.64
C THR A 316 9.38 -1.99 4.71
N GLY A 317 9.25 -3.29 5.01
CA GLY A 317 10.11 -3.98 5.96
C GLY A 317 11.59 -3.90 5.58
N ASP A 318 11.90 -4.01 4.30
CA ASP A 318 13.25 -3.96 3.77
C ASP A 318 13.91 -2.58 3.94
N THR A 319 13.16 -1.49 3.75
CA THR A 319 13.69 -0.12 3.83
C THR A 319 13.60 0.50 5.23
N PHE A 320 12.65 0.07 6.05
CA PHE A 320 12.51 0.58 7.42
C PHE A 320 13.11 -0.34 8.47
N GLY A 321 13.18 -1.65 8.23
CA GLY A 321 13.45 -2.64 9.29
C GLY A 321 12.31 -2.77 10.29
N LEU A 322 11.15 -2.23 9.94
CA LEU A 322 9.91 -2.21 10.72
C LEU A 322 8.74 -2.60 9.82
N TRP A 323 7.76 -3.25 10.37
CA TRP A 323 6.47 -3.46 9.74
C TRP A 323 5.53 -2.31 10.07
N GLY A 324 4.49 -2.10 9.27
CA GLY A 324 3.58 -0.97 9.45
C GLY A 324 2.93 -0.89 10.83
N PHE A 325 2.60 -2.04 11.46
CA PHE A 325 2.08 -2.04 12.83
C PHE A 325 3.10 -1.57 13.88
N GLU A 326 4.40 -1.73 13.62
CA GLU A 326 5.47 -1.24 14.48
C GLU A 326 5.72 0.26 14.28
N MET A 327 5.29 0.80 13.12
CA MET A 327 5.42 2.22 12.78
C MET A 327 4.35 3.11 13.45
N SER A 328 3.42 2.55 14.20
CA SER A 328 2.28 3.27 14.77
C SER A 328 2.63 4.29 15.87
N ASN A 329 3.77 4.12 16.54
CA ASN A 329 4.20 4.98 17.65
C ASN A 329 5.44 5.80 17.33
N ASP A 330 6.43 5.17 16.71
CA ASP A 330 7.67 5.80 16.26
C ASP A 330 8.21 5.06 15.03
N TYR A 331 8.09 5.66 13.87
CA TYR A 331 8.43 5.04 12.59
C TYR A 331 9.85 5.36 12.12
N VAL A 332 10.76 5.67 13.00
CA VAL A 332 12.17 5.90 12.62
C VAL A 332 12.74 4.65 11.97
N SER A 333 13.10 4.74 10.70
CA SER A 333 13.78 3.64 10.02
C SER A 333 15.01 3.19 10.80
N GLN A 334 15.21 1.88 10.91
CA GLN A 334 16.40 1.29 11.52
C GLN A 334 17.58 1.21 10.54
N LYS A 335 17.40 1.65 9.30
CA LYS A 335 18.39 1.54 8.22
C LYS A 335 19.26 2.79 8.10
N GLU A 336 20.40 2.61 7.45
CA GLU A 336 21.30 3.69 7.04
C GLU A 336 21.62 3.51 5.57
N PHE A 337 21.02 4.34 4.71
CA PHE A 337 21.28 4.28 3.28
C PHE A 337 22.65 4.87 2.92
N ALA A 338 23.23 4.40 1.81
CA ALA A 338 24.53 4.88 1.32
C ALA A 338 24.47 6.33 0.81
N ASP A 339 23.43 6.67 0.05
CA ASP A 339 23.20 8.06 -0.40
C ASP A 339 22.67 8.91 0.77
N LYS A 340 23.53 9.72 1.35
CA LYS A 340 23.24 10.63 2.47
C LYS A 340 22.65 11.97 2.03
N THR A 341 22.28 12.12 0.77
CA THR A 341 21.76 13.40 0.24
C THR A 341 20.25 13.44 0.09
N LYS A 342 19.57 12.31 0.30
CA LYS A 342 18.12 12.14 0.10
C LYS A 342 17.42 11.77 1.40
N THR A 343 16.16 12.15 1.51
CA THR A 343 15.27 11.65 2.56
C THR A 343 14.90 10.18 2.31
N THR A 344 14.42 9.49 3.32
CA THR A 344 13.88 8.13 3.18
C THR A 344 12.75 8.07 2.13
N ALA A 345 11.86 9.05 2.11
CA ALA A 345 10.76 9.11 1.14
C ALA A 345 11.26 9.28 -0.31
N GLU A 346 12.29 10.10 -0.54
CA GLU A 346 12.91 10.25 -1.87
C GLU A 346 13.52 8.93 -2.35
N ILE A 347 14.21 8.19 -1.47
CA ILE A 347 14.81 6.88 -1.80
C ILE A 347 13.73 5.86 -2.18
N ILE A 348 12.65 5.77 -1.39
CA ILE A 348 11.55 4.85 -1.66
C ILE A 348 10.85 5.20 -2.98
N LYS A 349 10.58 6.48 -3.23
CA LYS A 349 9.97 6.91 -4.49
C LYS A 349 10.85 6.60 -5.70
N GLN A 350 12.15 6.76 -5.56
CA GLN A 350 13.10 6.41 -6.63
C GLN A 350 13.05 4.91 -6.94
N LEU A 351 12.96 4.04 -5.92
CA LEU A 351 12.77 2.60 -6.11
C LEU A 351 11.45 2.30 -6.84
N TYR A 352 10.33 2.92 -6.40
CA TYR A 352 9.02 2.70 -7.03
C TYR A 352 8.97 3.19 -8.46
N GLN A 353 9.58 4.34 -8.77
CA GLN A 353 9.74 4.85 -10.12
C GLN A 353 10.56 3.88 -10.99
N THR A 354 11.69 3.37 -10.47
CA THR A 354 12.53 2.40 -11.19
C THR A 354 11.75 1.13 -11.54
N ILE A 355 10.97 0.60 -10.59
CA ILE A 355 10.12 -0.59 -10.82
C ILE A 355 9.05 -0.27 -11.87
N ARG A 356 8.40 0.90 -11.78
CA ARG A 356 7.39 1.33 -12.76
C ARG A 356 7.96 1.46 -14.15
N ASP A 357 9.08 2.12 -14.30
CA ASP A 357 9.72 2.36 -15.61
C ASP A 357 10.15 1.03 -16.27
N ALA A 358 10.72 0.11 -15.48
CA ALA A 358 11.12 -1.21 -15.94
C ALA A 358 9.93 -2.10 -16.33
N ALA A 359 8.83 -2.03 -15.57
CA ALA A 359 7.60 -2.75 -15.88
C ALA A 359 6.91 -2.22 -17.16
N GLY A 360 7.07 -0.92 -17.49
CA GLY A 360 6.39 -0.27 -18.61
C GLY A 360 4.88 -0.11 -18.36
N ASP A 361 4.16 0.50 -19.29
CA ASP A 361 2.73 0.81 -19.10
C ASP A 361 1.79 -0.37 -19.36
N ASP A 362 2.30 -1.45 -19.91
CA ASP A 362 1.54 -2.67 -20.25
C ASP A 362 1.56 -3.75 -19.16
N VAL A 363 2.17 -3.47 -18.02
CA VAL A 363 2.25 -4.37 -16.85
C VAL A 363 1.68 -3.66 -15.62
N ALA A 364 0.63 -4.23 -15.01
CA ALA A 364 0.08 -3.74 -13.76
C ALA A 364 0.99 -4.10 -12.57
N ILE A 365 1.02 -3.24 -11.56
CA ILE A 365 1.78 -3.50 -10.32
C ILE A 365 0.83 -3.50 -9.13
N ILE A 366 0.90 -4.56 -8.32
CA ILE A 366 0.32 -4.60 -6.97
C ILE A 366 1.42 -4.22 -5.98
N GLY A 367 1.26 -3.10 -5.28
CA GLY A 367 2.01 -2.79 -4.09
C GLY A 367 1.47 -3.59 -2.90
N CYS A 368 2.13 -4.68 -2.52
CA CYS A 368 1.69 -5.54 -1.42
C CYS A 368 2.16 -5.00 -0.06
N ASN A 369 3.47 -5.00 0.19
CA ASN A 369 4.07 -4.39 1.38
C ASN A 369 4.87 -3.16 0.96
N THR A 370 4.16 -2.09 0.65
CA THR A 370 4.70 -0.82 0.14
C THR A 370 4.11 0.36 0.89
N ILE A 371 4.83 1.47 0.94
CA ILE A 371 4.33 2.73 1.52
C ILE A 371 3.25 3.29 0.59
N SER A 372 1.99 3.16 0.99
CA SER A 372 0.82 3.35 0.14
C SER A 372 0.73 4.75 -0.47
N HIS A 373 0.96 5.80 0.31
CA HIS A 373 0.89 7.19 -0.15
C HIS A 373 2.04 7.58 -1.10
N LEU A 374 3.19 6.87 -1.01
CA LEU A 374 4.32 7.04 -1.94
C LEU A 374 4.16 6.21 -3.22
N SER A 375 3.33 5.15 -3.20
CA SER A 375 3.08 4.30 -4.37
C SER A 375 1.99 4.84 -5.30
N ALA A 376 1.10 5.71 -4.79
CA ALA A 376 0.03 6.32 -5.57
C ALA A 376 0.58 7.06 -6.80
N GLY A 377 0.03 6.79 -7.98
CA GLY A 377 0.52 7.30 -9.26
C GLY A 377 1.68 6.50 -9.89
N TYR A 378 2.30 5.57 -9.14
CA TYR A 378 3.25 4.60 -9.68
C TYR A 378 2.62 3.23 -9.91
N PHE A 379 1.79 2.77 -8.97
CA PHE A 379 1.19 1.43 -8.99
C PHE A 379 -0.32 1.53 -9.19
N GLU A 380 -0.87 0.62 -9.98
CA GLU A 380 -2.29 0.56 -10.29
C GLU A 380 -3.11 -0.03 -9.14
N ILE A 381 -2.49 -0.88 -8.33
CA ILE A 381 -3.17 -1.65 -7.28
C ILE A 381 -2.37 -1.57 -5.99
N GLN A 382 -3.04 -1.40 -4.85
CA GLN A 382 -2.40 -1.37 -3.53
C GLN A 382 -3.17 -2.22 -2.53
N ARG A 383 -2.44 -3.07 -1.78
CA ARG A 383 -2.99 -3.84 -0.67
C ARG A 383 -3.49 -2.92 0.44
N THR A 384 -4.71 -3.18 0.89
CA THR A 384 -5.32 -2.42 1.99
C THR A 384 -4.86 -2.93 3.36
N GLY A 385 -4.72 -4.24 3.51
CA GLY A 385 -4.38 -4.90 4.77
C GLY A 385 -3.25 -5.91 4.68
N ASP A 386 -2.86 -6.45 5.83
CA ASP A 386 -1.98 -7.61 5.95
C ASP A 386 -2.66 -8.86 5.36
N ASP A 387 -1.94 -9.96 5.32
CA ASP A 387 -2.44 -11.20 4.71
C ASP A 387 -3.71 -11.71 5.39
N THR A 388 -4.76 -11.91 4.61
CA THR A 388 -5.95 -12.67 4.99
C THR A 388 -5.56 -14.13 5.28
N SER A 389 -6.46 -15.07 5.25
CA SER A 389 -6.09 -16.46 5.50
C SER A 389 -7.09 -17.44 4.88
N GLY A 390 -6.58 -18.57 4.41
CA GLY A 390 -7.39 -19.74 4.08
C GLY A 390 -7.64 -20.68 5.27
N VAL A 391 -7.14 -20.33 6.47
CA VAL A 391 -7.20 -21.19 7.68
C VAL A 391 -7.76 -20.48 8.91
N GLU A 392 -7.54 -19.17 9.04
CA GLU A 392 -7.94 -18.39 10.22
C GLU A 392 -8.90 -17.27 9.85
N TRP A 393 -10.19 -17.45 10.16
CA TRP A 393 -11.21 -16.45 9.91
C TRP A 393 -10.94 -15.10 10.59
N ALA A 394 -10.33 -15.12 11.79
CA ALA A 394 -9.98 -13.92 12.53
C ALA A 394 -9.03 -13.00 11.74
N ARG A 395 -8.11 -13.57 10.94
CA ARG A 395 -7.22 -12.79 10.07
C ARG A 395 -8.01 -12.11 8.95
N THR A 396 -8.92 -12.83 8.28
CA THR A 396 -9.78 -12.27 7.22
C THR A 396 -10.64 -11.13 7.75
N LYS A 397 -11.24 -11.26 8.95
CA LYS A 397 -11.96 -10.15 9.57
C LYS A 397 -11.07 -8.93 9.79
N LYS A 398 -9.89 -9.16 10.35
CA LYS A 398 -8.97 -8.10 10.77
C LYS A 398 -8.28 -7.44 9.58
N TYR A 399 -7.75 -8.23 8.66
CA TYR A 399 -6.88 -7.75 7.59
C TYR A 399 -7.58 -7.60 6.24
N GLY A 400 -8.71 -8.28 6.05
CA GLY A 400 -9.59 -8.12 4.91
C GLY A 400 -10.70 -7.11 5.17
N ILE A 401 -11.69 -7.46 6.00
CA ILE A 401 -12.93 -6.70 6.16
C ILE A 401 -12.69 -5.32 6.77
N ASN A 402 -11.95 -5.23 7.90
CA ASN A 402 -11.62 -3.93 8.50
C ASN A 402 -10.90 -3.02 7.50
N THR A 403 -9.81 -3.52 6.91
CA THR A 403 -8.96 -2.66 6.06
C THR A 403 -9.64 -2.30 4.74
N LEU A 404 -10.46 -3.18 4.17
CA LEU A 404 -11.32 -2.85 3.03
C LEU A 404 -12.24 -1.69 3.40
N ALA A 405 -13.04 -1.85 4.46
CA ALA A 405 -14.05 -0.87 4.85
C ALA A 405 -13.47 0.54 5.05
N PHE A 406 -12.36 0.63 5.76
CA PHE A 406 -11.79 1.92 6.14
C PHE A 406 -10.87 2.53 5.08
N ARG A 407 -10.42 1.75 4.08
CA ARG A 407 -9.63 2.23 2.94
C ARG A 407 -10.41 2.31 1.62
N MET A 408 -11.69 1.96 1.60
CA MET A 408 -12.55 2.17 0.43
C MET A 408 -12.49 3.60 -0.12
N PRO A 409 -12.38 4.69 0.68
CA PRO A 409 -12.24 6.04 0.14
C PRO A 409 -11.00 6.25 -0.76
N GLN A 410 -9.97 5.42 -0.62
CA GLN A 410 -8.76 5.48 -1.46
C GLN A 410 -8.96 4.81 -2.84
N HIS A 411 -9.93 3.91 -2.93
CA HIS A 411 -10.21 3.17 -4.16
C HIS A 411 -10.58 4.11 -5.32
N ASN A 412 -9.91 3.95 -6.46
CA ASN A 412 -10.04 4.81 -7.64
C ASN A 412 -9.70 6.30 -7.39
N ALA A 413 -9.12 6.63 -6.22
CA ALA A 413 -8.57 7.95 -5.94
C ALA A 413 -7.03 7.93 -5.96
N PHE A 414 -6.42 6.90 -5.40
CA PHE A 414 -4.97 6.70 -5.39
C PHE A 414 -4.56 5.53 -6.29
N TYR A 415 -5.33 4.44 -6.25
CA TYR A 415 -5.09 3.14 -6.88
C TYR A 415 -6.37 2.29 -6.77
N ALA A 416 -6.38 1.09 -7.32
CA ALA A 416 -7.38 0.08 -6.98
C ALA A 416 -7.02 -0.56 -5.62
N ALA A 417 -7.91 -0.44 -4.64
CA ALA A 417 -7.71 -0.96 -3.29
C ALA A 417 -7.89 -2.49 -3.27
N ASP A 418 -6.81 -3.24 -3.06
CA ASP A 418 -6.81 -4.71 -3.01
C ASP A 418 -6.92 -5.20 -1.58
N ALA A 419 -8.02 -5.81 -1.22
CA ALA A 419 -8.23 -6.38 0.12
C ALA A 419 -7.76 -7.84 0.25
N ASP A 420 -6.87 -8.26 -0.63
CA ASP A 420 -6.31 -9.60 -0.66
C ASP A 420 -7.26 -10.69 -1.16
N CYS A 421 -6.86 -11.94 -1.00
CA CYS A 421 -7.54 -13.09 -1.57
C CYS A 421 -8.64 -13.65 -0.66
N VAL A 422 -9.60 -14.31 -1.28
CA VAL A 422 -10.44 -15.29 -0.61
C VAL A 422 -9.71 -16.63 -0.62
N GLY A 423 -9.14 -17.02 0.53
CA GLY A 423 -8.45 -18.32 0.67
C GLY A 423 -9.47 -19.44 0.85
N ILE A 424 -9.64 -20.28 -0.16
CA ILE A 424 -10.64 -21.37 -0.19
C ILE A 424 -9.95 -22.68 0.11
N THR A 425 -10.07 -23.15 1.34
CA THR A 425 -9.49 -24.42 1.83
C THR A 425 -10.52 -25.19 2.66
N ARG A 426 -10.24 -26.46 2.96
CA ARG A 426 -11.08 -27.24 3.88
C ARG A 426 -10.96 -26.84 5.34
N GLN A 427 -9.95 -26.02 5.68
CA GLN A 427 -9.70 -25.61 7.08
C GLN A 427 -10.59 -24.43 7.49
N LEU A 428 -11.14 -23.70 6.52
CA LEU A 428 -12.05 -22.60 6.75
C LEU A 428 -13.46 -22.96 6.25
N ASP A 429 -14.46 -22.81 7.12
CA ASP A 429 -15.85 -23.10 6.77
C ASP A 429 -16.31 -22.22 5.59
N TRP A 430 -16.75 -22.86 4.50
CA TRP A 430 -17.20 -22.18 3.30
C TRP A 430 -18.41 -21.30 3.56
N ASN A 431 -19.34 -21.69 4.45
CA ASN A 431 -20.52 -20.89 4.77
C ASN A 431 -20.17 -19.51 5.37
N ILE A 432 -19.01 -19.40 6.00
CA ILE A 432 -18.49 -18.12 6.51
C ILE A 432 -17.69 -17.42 5.40
N ASN A 433 -16.76 -18.14 4.77
CA ASN A 433 -15.82 -17.56 3.83
C ASN A 433 -16.48 -17.05 2.54
N ARG A 434 -17.57 -17.69 2.07
CA ARG A 434 -18.35 -17.20 0.91
C ARG A 434 -18.96 -15.81 1.13
N ARG A 435 -19.16 -15.38 2.39
CA ARG A 435 -19.61 -14.02 2.71
C ARG A 435 -18.52 -13.00 2.37
N TRP A 436 -17.26 -13.36 2.61
CA TRP A 436 -16.12 -12.56 2.20
C TRP A 436 -15.99 -12.49 0.67
N LEU A 437 -16.20 -13.61 -0.02
CA LEU A 437 -16.26 -13.65 -1.48
C LEU A 437 -17.36 -12.71 -2.02
N ASP A 438 -18.56 -12.72 -1.42
CA ASP A 438 -19.69 -11.91 -1.83
C ASP A 438 -19.42 -10.40 -1.64
N VAL A 439 -18.86 -9.99 -0.50
CA VAL A 439 -18.46 -8.59 -0.26
C VAL A 439 -17.44 -8.12 -1.31
N LEU A 440 -16.38 -8.89 -1.57
CA LEU A 440 -15.39 -8.52 -2.57
C LEU A 440 -16.00 -8.44 -3.98
N ALA A 441 -16.83 -9.40 -4.35
CA ALA A 441 -17.50 -9.43 -5.65
C ALA A 441 -18.39 -8.18 -5.90
N LYS A 442 -18.99 -7.65 -4.84
CA LYS A 442 -19.89 -6.48 -4.87
C LYS A 442 -19.18 -5.15 -4.60
N SER A 443 -17.91 -5.19 -4.16
CA SER A 443 -17.20 -3.99 -3.68
C SER A 443 -16.75 -3.02 -4.76
N GLY A 444 -16.61 -3.49 -6.00
CA GLY A 444 -15.95 -2.74 -7.08
C GLY A 444 -14.42 -2.75 -7.00
N THR A 445 -13.84 -3.44 -6.00
CA THR A 445 -12.39 -3.59 -5.81
C THR A 445 -11.86 -4.87 -6.48
N PRO A 446 -10.53 -5.07 -6.60
CA PRO A 446 -9.96 -6.32 -7.07
C PRO A 446 -10.50 -7.53 -6.31
N LEU A 447 -10.78 -8.63 -7.04
CA LEU A 447 -11.25 -9.90 -6.49
C LEU A 447 -10.27 -11.02 -6.84
N PHE A 448 -9.43 -11.41 -5.90
CA PHE A 448 -8.56 -12.57 -6.04
C PHE A 448 -9.02 -13.74 -5.17
N ILE A 449 -8.90 -14.95 -5.69
CA ILE A 449 -9.21 -16.18 -4.97
C ILE A 449 -8.00 -17.14 -4.98
N SER A 450 -7.88 -17.92 -3.92
CA SER A 450 -6.84 -18.94 -3.78
C SER A 450 -7.50 -20.27 -3.42
N ILE A 451 -7.51 -21.25 -4.37
CA ILE A 451 -8.35 -22.43 -4.27
C ILE A 451 -7.52 -23.68 -3.98
N GLY A 452 -7.70 -24.29 -2.81
CA GLY A 452 -7.15 -25.58 -2.46
C GLY A 452 -7.70 -26.71 -3.33
N ASP A 453 -6.86 -27.69 -3.67
CA ASP A 453 -7.22 -28.78 -4.57
C ASP A 453 -8.41 -29.61 -4.05
N ASP A 454 -8.49 -29.77 -2.76
CA ASP A 454 -9.50 -30.55 -2.05
C ASP A 454 -10.74 -29.74 -1.64
N ALA A 455 -10.75 -28.41 -1.88
CA ALA A 455 -11.84 -27.50 -1.56
C ALA A 455 -12.70 -27.10 -2.78
N TYR A 456 -12.33 -27.48 -3.99
CA TYR A 456 -13.05 -27.13 -5.23
C TYR A 456 -14.22 -28.08 -5.48
N THR A 457 -15.36 -27.79 -4.85
CA THR A 457 -16.62 -28.52 -5.04
C THR A 457 -17.50 -27.82 -6.09
N ASP A 458 -18.58 -28.49 -6.53
CA ASP A 458 -19.56 -27.88 -7.46
C ASP A 458 -20.24 -26.63 -6.86
N GLU A 459 -20.50 -26.62 -5.55
CA GLU A 459 -21.02 -25.45 -4.82
C GLU A 459 -20.02 -24.30 -4.87
N VAL A 460 -18.76 -24.53 -4.49
CA VAL A 460 -17.71 -23.51 -4.54
C VAL A 460 -17.52 -22.97 -5.96
N LYS A 461 -17.56 -23.84 -6.97
CA LYS A 461 -17.48 -23.45 -8.38
C LYS A 461 -18.63 -22.54 -8.78
N ALA A 462 -19.86 -22.87 -8.35
CA ALA A 462 -21.06 -22.04 -8.64
C ALA A 462 -20.95 -20.65 -7.99
N ASP A 463 -20.56 -20.60 -6.71
CA ASP A 463 -20.40 -19.33 -5.97
C ASP A 463 -19.29 -18.45 -6.58
N ILE A 464 -18.15 -19.03 -6.96
CA ILE A 464 -17.06 -18.28 -7.65
C ILE A 464 -17.55 -17.75 -9.00
N THR A 465 -18.28 -18.57 -9.77
CA THR A 465 -18.79 -18.17 -11.08
C THR A 465 -19.74 -16.97 -10.96
N GLU A 466 -20.58 -16.97 -9.94
CA GLU A 466 -21.48 -15.84 -9.68
C GLU A 466 -20.70 -14.62 -9.18
N ALA A 467 -19.75 -14.79 -8.26
CA ALA A 467 -18.89 -13.72 -7.77
C ALA A 467 -18.11 -13.05 -8.90
N PHE A 468 -17.57 -13.80 -9.83
CA PHE A 468 -16.84 -13.23 -10.98
C PHE A 468 -17.77 -12.46 -11.93
N LYS A 469 -19.02 -12.90 -12.12
CA LYS A 469 -20.01 -12.13 -12.90
C LYS A 469 -20.31 -10.79 -12.22
N LEU A 470 -20.52 -10.79 -10.89
CA LEU A 470 -20.76 -9.56 -10.14
C LEU A 470 -19.54 -8.61 -10.23
N ALA A 471 -18.34 -9.11 -9.98
CA ALA A 471 -17.11 -8.33 -10.04
C ALA A 471 -16.86 -7.71 -11.45
N VAL A 472 -17.17 -8.45 -12.52
CA VAL A 472 -17.00 -7.97 -13.91
C VAL A 472 -18.05 -6.92 -14.28
N SER A 473 -19.26 -7.01 -13.72
CA SER A 473 -20.36 -6.10 -14.04
C SER A 473 -20.43 -4.86 -13.14
N ASN A 474 -19.57 -4.76 -12.12
CA ASN A 474 -19.64 -3.72 -11.10
C ASN A 474 -18.51 -2.70 -11.23
N ASP A 475 -18.86 -1.45 -11.50
CA ASP A 475 -17.98 -0.28 -11.49
C ASP A 475 -18.28 0.68 -10.32
N VAL A 476 -19.20 0.31 -9.44
CA VAL A 476 -19.66 1.13 -8.31
C VAL A 476 -18.95 0.68 -7.02
N VAL A 477 -18.34 1.62 -6.34
CA VAL A 477 -17.67 1.39 -5.06
C VAL A 477 -18.70 1.13 -3.96
N SER A 478 -18.59 0.00 -3.26
CA SER A 478 -19.42 -0.29 -2.09
C SER A 478 -19.10 0.62 -0.91
N ARG A 479 -20.07 0.78 -0.03
CA ARG A 479 -20.00 1.61 1.17
C ARG A 479 -20.24 0.78 2.43
N PRO A 480 -19.32 0.77 3.42
CA PRO A 480 -19.61 0.25 4.75
C PRO A 480 -20.52 1.22 5.51
N VAL A 481 -21.73 0.80 5.86
CA VAL A 481 -22.75 1.69 6.44
C VAL A 481 -22.53 1.94 7.94
N ASP A 482 -22.19 0.87 8.68
CA ASP A 482 -22.02 0.90 10.13
C ASP A 482 -20.54 1.06 10.59
N TRP A 483 -19.67 1.59 9.76
CA TRP A 483 -18.23 1.71 10.01
C TRP A 483 -17.84 2.72 11.09
N MET A 484 -18.73 3.62 11.45
CA MET A 484 -18.47 4.54 12.56
C MET A 484 -18.62 3.87 13.93
N GLU A 485 -19.49 2.89 14.02
CA GLU A 485 -19.83 2.16 15.26
C GLU A 485 -19.12 0.80 15.33
N ASN A 486 -18.74 0.24 14.18
CA ASN A 486 -18.25 -1.12 14.07
C ASN A 486 -16.90 -1.18 13.33
N MET A 487 -15.87 -1.69 14.01
CA MET A 487 -14.54 -1.91 13.40
C MET A 487 -14.55 -3.01 12.31
N ILE A 488 -15.54 -3.90 12.35
CA ILE A 488 -15.76 -4.96 11.36
C ILE A 488 -17.17 -4.76 10.80
N PRO A 489 -17.36 -3.82 9.87
CA PRO A 489 -18.69 -3.43 9.40
C PRO A 489 -19.49 -4.61 8.85
N GLN A 490 -20.72 -4.70 9.28
CA GLN A 490 -21.66 -5.77 8.91
C GLN A 490 -22.62 -5.33 7.80
N VAL A 491 -22.92 -4.04 7.72
CA VAL A 491 -23.91 -3.50 6.77
C VAL A 491 -23.17 -2.80 5.63
N TRP A 492 -23.45 -3.24 4.40
CA TRP A 492 -22.82 -2.72 3.21
C TRP A 492 -23.86 -2.33 2.16
N ASP A 493 -23.71 -1.16 1.57
CA ASP A 493 -24.40 -0.73 0.38
C ASP A 493 -23.55 -0.95 -0.86
N SER A 494 -24.13 -1.54 -1.90
CA SER A 494 -23.46 -1.80 -3.17
C SER A 494 -24.38 -1.44 -4.34
N ALA A 495 -23.89 -1.57 -5.58
CA ALA A 495 -24.74 -1.47 -6.78
C ALA A 495 -25.89 -2.48 -6.80
N PHE A 496 -25.79 -3.57 -6.03
CA PHE A 496 -26.75 -4.66 -5.98
C PHE A 496 -27.75 -4.56 -4.80
N GLY A 497 -27.65 -3.48 -4.00
CA GLY A 497 -28.49 -3.24 -2.84
C GLY A 497 -27.74 -3.27 -1.52
N ARG A 498 -28.50 -3.31 -0.42
CA ARG A 498 -27.97 -3.37 0.94
C ARG A 498 -27.92 -4.81 1.43
N ASP A 499 -26.75 -5.23 1.87
CA ASP A 499 -26.52 -6.54 2.47
C ASP A 499 -26.10 -6.40 3.95
N THR A 500 -26.41 -7.40 4.74
CA THR A 500 -25.95 -7.52 6.12
C THR A 500 -25.25 -8.86 6.31
N TYR A 501 -24.01 -8.80 6.77
CA TYR A 501 -23.17 -9.96 6.97
C TYR A 501 -22.96 -10.23 8.48
N GLU A 502 -23.10 -11.48 8.86
CA GLU A 502 -22.72 -11.97 10.18
C GLU A 502 -21.33 -12.60 10.10
N TRP A 503 -20.34 -11.86 10.59
CA TRP A 503 -18.92 -12.25 10.52
C TRP A 503 -18.50 -13.27 11.58
#